data_a2c156f0bf91dcfb7a8908e712e4f7cf
#
_entry.id   a2c156f0bf91dcfb7a8908e712e4f7cf
#
_cell.length_a   1.000
_cell.length_b   1.000
_cell.length_c   1.000
_cell.angle_alpha   90.00
_cell.angle_beta   90.00
_cell.angle_gamma   90.00
#
_symmetry.space_group_name_H-M   'P 1'
#
loop_
_entity.id
_entity.type
_entity.pdbx_description
1 polymer ?
#
loop_
_entity_poly.entity_id
_entity_poly.type
_entity_poly.pdbx_seq_one_letter_code
_entity_poly.pdbx_strand_id
1 'polypeptide(L)'
;VEGREADVILEIPRDFAKSLGTGRPVELQISANSINGTKGGLGSSYLSTVVNDFVNQELGGTGMARLSVLNLYNPHLNYKVFMVPALLIMMLTLLCGFLPALNIVSEKEVGTIEQLNVTPLNKFVFILAKLVPYWIVGLVVLSIGLVLSAVLYGIVPSGSLWLIYFFSCIYILTMSGFGLIISNYSATMQQAMFVMFFFLMVFILMSGLFTPVRSMPDWAQWIAAFNPLTYFIQVMRMIFLKGCGLTDLWLQFGKMLCFMSVFAGVAVWSYRKTNA
;
A
#
# COMPACT_ATOMS: atom_id res chain seq x y z
N VAL A 1 -15.14 7.71 -10.80
CA VAL A 1 -14.37 7.78 -9.55
C VAL A 1 -14.19 6.39 -8.94
N GLU A 2 -15.27 5.60 -8.80
CA GLU A 2 -15.20 4.24 -8.23
C GLU A 2 -14.36 3.27 -9.06
N GLY A 3 -14.46 3.31 -10.39
CA GLY A 3 -13.68 2.50 -11.33
C GLY A 3 -12.22 2.90 -11.48
N ARG A 4 -11.72 3.89 -10.75
CA ARG A 4 -10.37 4.45 -10.85
C ARG A 4 -10.00 5.06 -12.20
N GLU A 5 -10.97 5.35 -13.05
CA GLU A 5 -10.75 5.95 -14.38
C GLU A 5 -10.64 7.48 -14.31
N ALA A 6 -11.26 8.10 -13.31
CA ALA A 6 -11.22 9.55 -13.08
C ALA A 6 -10.95 9.87 -11.60
N ASP A 7 -10.11 10.87 -11.34
CA ASP A 7 -9.81 11.37 -9.98
C ASP A 7 -10.84 12.42 -9.53
N VAL A 8 -11.38 13.20 -10.46
CA VAL A 8 -12.40 14.23 -10.21
C VAL A 8 -13.45 14.17 -11.31
N ILE A 9 -14.71 14.31 -10.96
CA ILE A 9 -15.85 14.36 -11.87
C ILE A 9 -16.61 15.64 -11.59
N LEU A 10 -16.94 16.39 -12.64
CA LEU A 10 -17.85 17.51 -12.60
C LEU A 10 -19.23 17.05 -13.13
N GLU A 11 -20.24 17.12 -12.30
CA GLU A 11 -21.62 16.87 -12.69
C GLU A 11 -22.29 18.19 -13.08
N ILE A 12 -22.66 18.27 -14.35
CA ILE A 12 -23.36 19.44 -14.92
C ILE A 12 -24.82 19.03 -15.12
N PRO A 13 -25.81 19.69 -14.44
CA PRO A 13 -27.21 19.37 -14.60
C PRO A 13 -27.71 19.75 -16.02
N ARG A 14 -28.69 19.02 -16.50
CA ARG A 14 -29.24 19.20 -17.88
C ARG A 14 -29.73 20.59 -18.15
N ASP A 15 -30.25 21.29 -17.13
CA ASP A 15 -30.81 22.65 -17.25
C ASP A 15 -29.77 23.76 -17.02
N PHE A 16 -28.45 23.42 -16.99
CA PHE A 16 -27.38 24.37 -16.70
C PHE A 16 -27.43 25.61 -17.58
N ALA A 17 -27.41 25.44 -18.89
CA ALA A 17 -27.43 26.56 -19.86
C ALA A 17 -28.69 27.43 -19.75
N LYS A 18 -29.87 26.83 -19.51
CA LYS A 18 -31.15 27.54 -19.34
C LYS A 18 -31.16 28.32 -18.04
N SER A 19 -30.64 27.78 -16.97
CA SER A 19 -30.58 28.44 -15.65
C SER A 19 -29.58 29.60 -15.68
N LEU A 20 -28.43 29.42 -16.36
CA LEU A 20 -27.47 30.47 -16.60
C LEU A 20 -28.11 31.69 -17.30
N GLY A 21 -28.85 31.48 -18.39
CA GLY A 21 -29.48 32.53 -19.14
C GLY A 21 -30.65 33.23 -18.42
N THR A 22 -31.21 32.59 -17.36
CA THR A 22 -32.35 33.17 -16.59
C THR A 22 -31.89 33.76 -15.23
N GLY A 23 -30.60 33.79 -14.92
CA GLY A 23 -30.06 34.31 -13.65
C GLY A 23 -30.46 33.53 -12.41
N ARG A 24 -30.90 32.26 -12.57
CA ARG A 24 -31.20 31.38 -11.44
C ARG A 24 -29.95 30.75 -10.86
N PRO A 25 -29.89 30.53 -9.54
CA PRO A 25 -28.72 29.82 -8.94
C PRO A 25 -28.62 28.40 -9.49
N VAL A 26 -27.44 28.06 -9.98
CA VAL A 26 -27.15 26.73 -10.50
C VAL A 26 -26.28 26.00 -9.49
N GLU A 27 -26.64 24.76 -9.14
CA GLU A 27 -25.82 23.89 -8.31
C GLU A 27 -25.01 22.97 -9.22
N LEU A 28 -23.69 23.09 -9.13
CA LEU A 28 -22.73 22.19 -9.78
C LEU A 28 -22.09 21.31 -8.71
N GLN A 29 -22.01 20.01 -8.98
CA GLN A 29 -21.40 19.08 -8.04
C GLN A 29 -20.03 18.62 -8.55
N ILE A 30 -19.02 18.78 -7.70
CA ILE A 30 -17.69 18.24 -7.94
C ILE A 30 -17.48 17.03 -7.02
N SER A 31 -17.37 15.84 -7.61
CA SER A 31 -17.06 14.60 -6.89
C SER A 31 -15.59 14.29 -7.03
N ALA A 32 -14.83 14.38 -5.94
CA ALA A 32 -13.40 14.11 -5.91
C ALA A 32 -13.06 12.81 -5.18
N ASN A 33 -12.14 12.01 -5.74
CA ASN A 33 -11.57 10.88 -5.04
C ASN A 33 -10.55 11.36 -4.00
N SER A 34 -10.98 11.45 -2.76
CA SER A 34 -10.21 12.00 -1.65
C SER A 34 -9.52 10.95 -0.79
N ILE A 35 -9.28 9.73 -1.33
CA ILE A 35 -8.44 8.72 -0.67
C ILE A 35 -7.09 9.33 -0.29
N ASN A 36 -6.44 10.03 -1.23
CA ASN A 36 -5.34 10.94 -0.93
C ASN A 36 -5.92 12.36 -0.75
N GLY A 37 -6.01 12.81 0.49
CA GLY A 37 -6.61 14.10 0.84
C GLY A 37 -5.98 15.29 0.11
N THR A 38 -4.65 15.28 -0.08
CA THR A 38 -3.95 16.34 -0.80
C THR A 38 -4.32 16.36 -2.28
N LYS A 39 -4.35 15.18 -2.94
CA LYS A 39 -4.69 15.09 -4.36
C LYS A 39 -6.16 15.45 -4.61
N GLY A 40 -7.07 14.94 -3.77
CA GLY A 40 -8.48 15.25 -3.83
C GLY A 40 -8.76 16.75 -3.60
N GLY A 41 -8.12 17.32 -2.59
CA GLY A 41 -8.25 18.75 -2.26
C GLY A 41 -7.72 19.67 -3.36
N LEU A 42 -6.53 19.41 -3.89
CA LEU A 42 -5.97 20.19 -5.00
C LEU A 42 -6.82 20.04 -6.27
N GLY A 43 -7.22 18.82 -6.63
CA GLY A 43 -8.03 18.57 -7.82
C GLY A 43 -9.39 19.28 -7.75
N SER A 44 -10.08 19.20 -6.61
CA SER A 44 -11.35 19.89 -6.41
C SER A 44 -11.19 21.41 -6.38
N SER A 45 -10.11 21.95 -5.77
CA SER A 45 -9.87 23.39 -5.73
C SER A 45 -9.54 23.96 -7.11
N TYR A 46 -8.70 23.29 -7.91
CA TYR A 46 -8.44 23.73 -9.30
C TYR A 46 -9.71 23.72 -10.16
N LEU A 47 -10.48 22.62 -10.09
CA LEU A 47 -11.72 22.54 -10.86
C LEU A 47 -12.74 23.59 -10.40
N SER A 48 -12.82 23.86 -9.10
CA SER A 48 -13.68 24.92 -8.55
C SER A 48 -13.26 26.30 -9.06
N THR A 49 -11.95 26.58 -9.13
CA THR A 49 -11.45 27.85 -9.68
C THR A 49 -11.82 27.99 -11.15
N VAL A 50 -11.57 26.97 -11.98
CA VAL A 50 -11.91 27.00 -13.41
C VAL A 50 -13.41 27.21 -13.64
N VAL A 51 -14.25 26.50 -12.87
CA VAL A 51 -15.72 26.64 -12.97
C VAL A 51 -16.17 28.04 -12.53
N ASN A 52 -15.62 28.57 -11.44
CA ASN A 52 -15.95 29.94 -10.98
C ASN A 52 -15.52 31.01 -11.99
N ASP A 53 -14.31 30.87 -12.58
CA ASP A 53 -13.80 31.78 -13.59
C ASP A 53 -14.71 31.78 -14.84
N PHE A 54 -15.13 30.60 -15.30
CA PHE A 54 -16.05 30.44 -16.41
C PHE A 54 -17.41 31.09 -16.12
N VAL A 55 -18.02 30.82 -14.96
CA VAL A 55 -19.28 31.37 -14.54
C VAL A 55 -19.22 32.91 -14.42
N ASN A 56 -18.13 33.43 -13.87
CA ASN A 56 -17.93 34.88 -13.75
C ASN A 56 -17.74 35.57 -15.10
N GLN A 57 -17.10 34.92 -16.08
CA GLN A 57 -16.91 35.45 -17.42
C GLN A 57 -18.27 35.51 -18.19
N GLU A 58 -19.04 34.43 -18.11
CA GLU A 58 -20.31 34.33 -18.84
C GLU A 58 -21.43 35.19 -18.22
N LEU A 59 -21.47 35.32 -16.89
CA LEU A 59 -22.53 36.03 -16.16
C LEU A 59 -22.15 37.46 -15.72
N GLY A 60 -20.99 37.97 -16.09
CA GLY A 60 -20.57 39.32 -15.72
C GLY A 60 -20.53 39.57 -14.20
N GLY A 61 -20.30 38.53 -13.40
CA GLY A 61 -20.23 38.62 -11.94
C GLY A 61 -21.55 38.63 -11.17
N THR A 62 -22.67 38.50 -11.85
CA THR A 62 -24.04 38.56 -11.23
C THR A 62 -24.62 37.16 -10.94
N GLY A 63 -23.99 36.08 -11.39
CA GLY A 63 -24.48 34.72 -11.24
C GLY A 63 -24.03 34.03 -9.95
N MET A 64 -24.95 33.49 -9.17
CA MET A 64 -24.67 32.63 -8.02
C MET A 64 -24.57 31.17 -8.48
N ALA A 65 -23.38 30.72 -8.87
CA ALA A 65 -23.13 29.28 -8.96
C ALA A 65 -22.78 28.74 -7.58
N ARG A 66 -23.55 27.80 -7.07
CA ARG A 66 -23.21 27.05 -5.86
C ARG A 66 -22.41 25.81 -6.25
N LEU A 67 -21.13 25.79 -5.87
CA LEU A 67 -20.30 24.65 -6.04
C LEU A 67 -20.39 23.78 -4.78
N SER A 68 -20.89 22.57 -4.94
CA SER A 68 -20.88 21.56 -3.89
C SER A 68 -19.72 20.60 -4.16
N VAL A 69 -18.75 20.52 -3.25
CA VAL A 69 -17.61 19.60 -3.35
C VAL A 69 -17.88 18.39 -2.49
N LEU A 70 -18.03 17.22 -3.11
CA LEU A 70 -18.18 15.94 -2.43
C LEU A 70 -16.85 15.18 -2.44
N ASN A 71 -16.21 15.12 -1.29
CA ASN A 71 -14.98 14.36 -1.08
C ASN A 71 -15.32 12.91 -0.72
N LEU A 72 -15.19 12.00 -1.68
CA LEU A 72 -15.45 10.58 -1.49
C LEU A 72 -14.33 9.92 -0.66
N TYR A 73 -14.72 9.04 0.26
CA TYR A 73 -13.85 8.21 1.15
C TYR A 73 -13.04 8.96 2.21
N ASN A 74 -12.86 10.28 2.10
CA ASN A 74 -12.17 11.10 3.11
C ASN A 74 -12.77 12.51 3.12
N PRO A 75 -13.98 12.70 3.70
CA PRO A 75 -14.72 13.96 3.64
C PRO A 75 -13.96 15.16 4.20
N HIS A 76 -13.11 14.92 5.20
CA HIS A 76 -12.32 15.97 5.86
C HIS A 76 -10.93 16.16 5.28
N LEU A 77 -10.58 15.50 4.15
CA LEU A 77 -9.25 15.54 3.53
C LEU A 77 -8.12 15.24 4.53
N ASN A 78 -8.38 14.41 5.52
CA ASN A 78 -7.43 14.11 6.58
C ASN A 78 -6.31 13.19 6.07
N TYR A 79 -5.11 13.77 5.95
CA TYR A 79 -3.92 13.04 5.50
C TYR A 79 -3.54 11.84 6.37
N LYS A 80 -3.88 11.88 7.67
CA LYS A 80 -3.61 10.77 8.60
C LYS A 80 -4.33 9.49 8.20
N VAL A 81 -5.56 9.60 7.70
CA VAL A 81 -6.37 8.44 7.25
C VAL A 81 -5.69 7.71 6.08
N PHE A 82 -4.98 8.46 5.24
CA PHE A 82 -4.21 7.91 4.13
C PHE A 82 -2.88 7.30 4.57
N MET A 83 -2.19 7.93 5.54
CA MET A 83 -0.85 7.56 5.95
C MET A 83 -0.80 6.44 6.99
N VAL A 84 -1.76 6.36 7.91
CA VAL A 84 -1.73 5.36 8.98
C VAL A 84 -1.67 3.93 8.45
N PRO A 85 -2.53 3.49 7.51
CA PRO A 85 -2.40 2.16 6.92
C PRO A 85 -1.04 1.92 6.25
N ALA A 86 -0.49 2.95 5.61
CA ALA A 86 0.79 2.87 4.93
C ALA A 86 1.97 2.68 5.89
N LEU A 87 1.96 3.36 7.03
CA LEU A 87 2.97 3.18 8.09
C LEU A 87 2.92 1.78 8.72
N LEU A 88 1.72 1.22 8.93
CA LEU A 88 1.56 -0.16 9.40
C LEU A 88 2.22 -1.16 8.44
N ILE A 89 2.01 -0.97 7.14
CA ILE A 89 2.61 -1.81 6.11
C ILE A 89 4.13 -1.67 6.10
N MET A 90 4.64 -0.46 6.22
CA MET A 90 6.08 -0.19 6.28
C MET A 90 6.72 -0.90 7.48
N MET A 91 6.08 -0.88 8.64
CA MET A 91 6.54 -1.60 9.82
C MET A 91 6.56 -3.13 9.59
N LEU A 92 5.51 -3.69 9.00
CA LEU A 92 5.49 -5.11 8.64
C LEU A 92 6.61 -5.48 7.67
N THR A 93 6.89 -4.63 6.69
CA THR A 93 7.98 -4.84 5.72
C THR A 93 9.34 -4.92 6.39
N LEU A 94 9.60 -3.99 7.33
CA LEU A 94 10.84 -3.97 8.10
C LEU A 94 10.97 -5.19 9.01
N LEU A 95 9.91 -5.53 9.75
CA LEU A 95 9.97 -6.63 10.71
C LEU A 95 10.05 -7.99 10.03
N CYS A 96 9.22 -8.24 9.02
CA CYS A 96 9.08 -9.56 8.43
C CYS A 96 10.03 -9.83 7.24
N GLY A 97 10.61 -8.79 6.66
CA GLY A 97 11.60 -8.92 5.59
C GLY A 97 13.04 -8.74 6.08
N PHE A 98 13.31 -7.62 6.74
CA PHE A 98 14.66 -7.21 7.12
C PHE A 98 15.22 -8.04 8.28
N LEU A 99 14.47 -8.20 9.38
CA LEU A 99 14.98 -8.89 10.56
C LEU A 99 15.29 -10.38 10.34
N PRO A 100 14.42 -11.18 9.67
CA PRO A 100 14.76 -12.57 9.37
C PRO A 100 16.00 -12.71 8.48
N ALA A 101 16.14 -11.82 7.49
CA ALA A 101 17.32 -11.82 6.62
C ALA A 101 18.61 -11.64 7.40
N LEU A 102 18.64 -10.64 8.29
CA LEU A 102 19.82 -10.36 9.11
C LEU A 102 20.12 -11.49 10.11
N ASN A 103 19.10 -12.06 10.74
CA ASN A 103 19.27 -13.14 11.70
C ASN A 103 19.92 -14.38 11.05
N ILE A 104 19.42 -14.77 9.87
CA ILE A 104 19.96 -15.93 9.15
C ILE A 104 21.41 -15.67 8.70
N VAL A 105 21.73 -14.47 8.23
CA VAL A 105 23.09 -14.13 7.81
C VAL A 105 24.04 -14.05 9.01
N SER A 106 23.59 -13.52 10.15
CA SER A 106 24.37 -13.48 11.39
C SER A 106 24.81 -14.89 11.83
N GLU A 107 23.90 -15.86 11.76
CA GLU A 107 24.23 -17.26 12.07
C GLU A 107 25.17 -17.90 11.05
N LYS A 108 25.10 -17.47 9.80
CA LYS A 108 26.04 -17.88 8.74
C LYS A 108 27.44 -17.34 9.00
N GLU A 109 27.53 -16.06 9.38
CA GLU A 109 28.79 -15.37 9.66
C GLU A 109 29.51 -15.94 10.89
N VAL A 110 28.72 -16.33 11.91
CA VAL A 110 29.28 -16.99 13.15
C VAL A 110 29.58 -18.47 12.93
N GLY A 111 29.11 -19.07 11.82
CA GLY A 111 29.36 -20.50 11.50
C GLY A 111 28.39 -21.47 12.18
N THR A 112 27.38 -21.00 12.93
CA THR A 112 26.38 -21.87 13.58
C THR A 112 25.50 -22.63 12.59
N ILE A 113 25.32 -22.10 11.38
CA ILE A 113 24.58 -22.78 10.30
C ILE A 113 25.31 -24.08 9.87
N GLU A 114 26.63 -24.13 9.89
CA GLU A 114 27.38 -25.32 9.52
C GLU A 114 27.13 -26.48 10.50
N GLN A 115 27.04 -26.17 11.79
CA GLN A 115 26.71 -27.16 12.82
C GLN A 115 25.27 -27.70 12.64
N LEU A 116 24.34 -26.87 12.20
CA LEU A 116 22.96 -27.27 11.93
C LEU A 116 22.85 -28.09 10.62
N ASN A 117 23.69 -27.83 9.63
CA ASN A 117 23.69 -28.56 8.36
C ASN A 117 24.14 -30.03 8.48
N VAL A 118 24.93 -30.38 9.48
CA VAL A 118 25.32 -31.77 9.78
C VAL A 118 24.21 -32.55 10.47
N THR A 119 23.14 -31.88 10.96
CA THR A 119 21.99 -32.58 11.54
C THR A 119 21.05 -33.10 10.44
N PRO A 120 20.34 -34.23 10.67
CA PRO A 120 19.42 -34.81 9.68
C PRO A 120 18.09 -34.01 9.53
N LEU A 121 18.09 -32.71 9.88
CA LEU A 121 16.91 -31.86 9.78
C LEU A 121 16.55 -31.55 8.33
N ASN A 122 15.25 -31.57 8.04
CA ASN A 122 14.73 -31.15 6.75
C ASN A 122 14.90 -29.61 6.58
N LYS A 123 15.36 -29.19 5.40
CA LYS A 123 15.54 -27.76 5.05
C LYS A 123 14.29 -26.91 5.33
N PHE A 124 13.13 -27.45 5.02
CA PHE A 124 11.84 -26.77 5.23
C PHE A 124 11.57 -26.49 6.71
N VAL A 125 11.81 -27.49 7.56
CA VAL A 125 11.61 -27.36 9.01
C VAL A 125 12.54 -26.31 9.60
N PHE A 126 13.79 -26.29 9.16
CA PHE A 126 14.76 -25.28 9.57
C PHE A 126 14.31 -23.85 9.20
N ILE A 127 13.96 -23.64 7.93
CA ILE A 127 13.48 -22.34 7.42
C ILE A 127 12.25 -21.88 8.20
N LEU A 128 11.25 -22.78 8.38
CA LEU A 128 10.04 -22.46 9.12
C LEU A 128 10.32 -22.10 10.58
N ALA A 129 11.17 -22.87 11.25
CA ALA A 129 11.53 -22.59 12.64
C ALA A 129 12.14 -21.18 12.82
N LYS A 130 12.87 -20.69 11.80
CA LYS A 130 13.46 -19.35 11.81
C LYS A 130 12.46 -18.25 11.46
N LEU A 131 11.52 -18.50 10.57
CA LEU A 131 10.58 -17.48 10.08
C LEU A 131 9.35 -17.31 10.97
N VAL A 132 8.83 -18.40 11.56
CA VAL A 132 7.60 -18.37 12.37
C VAL A 132 7.64 -17.35 13.51
N PRO A 133 8.72 -17.20 14.30
CA PRO A 133 8.77 -16.16 15.33
C PRO A 133 8.54 -14.75 14.77
N TYR A 134 9.13 -14.43 13.62
CA TYR A 134 8.96 -13.12 12.99
C TYR A 134 7.55 -12.92 12.42
N TRP A 135 6.88 -13.97 11.96
CA TRP A 135 5.48 -13.91 11.54
C TRP A 135 4.55 -13.58 12.71
N ILE A 136 4.78 -14.23 13.86
CA ILE A 136 4.01 -13.95 15.08
C ILE A 136 4.25 -12.51 15.53
N VAL A 137 5.51 -12.08 15.60
CA VAL A 137 5.85 -10.69 15.97
C VAL A 137 5.22 -9.70 14.99
N GLY A 138 5.25 -9.97 13.67
CA GLY A 138 4.62 -9.13 12.66
C GLY A 138 3.12 -8.97 12.88
N LEU A 139 2.39 -10.07 13.18
CA LEU A 139 0.95 -10.03 13.48
C LEU A 139 0.65 -9.29 14.78
N VAL A 140 1.48 -9.46 15.81
CA VAL A 140 1.35 -8.73 17.09
C VAL A 140 1.55 -7.22 16.86
N VAL A 141 2.58 -6.84 16.11
CA VAL A 141 2.86 -5.42 15.78
C VAL A 141 1.73 -4.82 14.93
N LEU A 142 1.18 -5.58 13.98
CA LEU A 142 0.00 -5.17 13.22
C LEU A 142 -1.18 -4.90 14.17
N SER A 143 -1.44 -5.81 15.12
CA SER A 143 -2.53 -5.67 16.09
C SER A 143 -2.36 -4.43 16.97
N ILE A 144 -1.14 -4.23 17.50
CA ILE A 144 -0.80 -3.04 18.30
C ILE A 144 -0.98 -1.78 17.45
N GLY A 145 -0.52 -1.78 16.21
CA GLY A 145 -0.65 -0.64 15.31
C GLY A 145 -2.10 -0.31 14.95
N LEU A 146 -2.97 -1.32 14.78
CA LEU A 146 -4.42 -1.13 14.58
C LEU A 146 -5.08 -0.52 15.82
N VAL A 147 -4.71 -0.98 17.02
CA VAL A 147 -5.20 -0.41 18.28
C VAL A 147 -4.74 1.04 18.45
N LEU A 148 -3.46 1.32 18.19
CA LEU A 148 -2.93 2.69 18.24
C LEU A 148 -3.60 3.61 17.21
N SER A 149 -3.89 3.11 16.01
CA SER A 149 -4.65 3.83 14.99
C SER A 149 -6.04 4.25 15.50
N ALA A 150 -6.73 3.34 16.16
CA ALA A 150 -8.06 3.61 16.72
C ALA A 150 -7.99 4.57 17.92
N VAL A 151 -7.07 4.35 18.87
CA VAL A 151 -7.00 5.11 20.14
C VAL A 151 -6.42 6.51 19.93
N LEU A 152 -5.33 6.65 19.17
CA LEU A 152 -4.64 7.95 19.01
C LEU A 152 -5.25 8.83 17.92
N TYR A 153 -5.73 8.22 16.85
CA TYR A 153 -6.19 8.97 15.68
C TYR A 153 -7.70 8.83 15.44
N GLY A 154 -8.40 7.95 16.15
CA GLY A 154 -9.81 7.66 15.89
C GLY A 154 -10.05 7.00 14.54
N ILE A 155 -9.00 6.42 13.93
CA ILE A 155 -9.06 5.82 12.60
C ILE A 155 -9.28 4.32 12.74
N VAL A 156 -10.49 3.88 12.41
CA VAL A 156 -10.89 2.47 12.43
C VAL A 156 -11.07 2.01 10.98
N PRO A 157 -10.65 0.79 10.62
CA PRO A 157 -10.92 0.23 9.30
C PRO A 157 -12.43 0.18 9.02
N SER A 158 -12.85 0.68 7.85
CA SER A 158 -14.26 0.60 7.41
C SER A 158 -14.66 -0.82 6.99
N GLY A 159 -13.68 -1.65 6.62
CA GLY A 159 -13.88 -3.03 6.20
C GLY A 159 -13.57 -4.06 7.28
N SER A 160 -13.64 -5.34 6.90
CA SER A 160 -13.43 -6.46 7.82
C SER A 160 -11.99 -6.57 8.30
N LEU A 161 -11.77 -6.61 9.63
CA LEU A 161 -10.48 -6.89 10.24
C LEU A 161 -9.91 -8.25 9.81
N TRP A 162 -10.77 -9.25 9.60
CA TRP A 162 -10.35 -10.57 9.11
C TRP A 162 -9.61 -10.47 7.76
N LEU A 163 -10.10 -9.65 6.84
CA LEU A 163 -9.44 -9.44 5.55
C LEU A 163 -8.06 -8.79 5.72
N ILE A 164 -7.93 -7.85 6.65
CA ILE A 164 -6.63 -7.21 6.95
C ILE A 164 -5.62 -8.27 7.39
N TYR A 165 -5.97 -9.11 8.37
CA TYR A 165 -5.09 -10.18 8.85
C TYR A 165 -4.78 -11.22 7.77
N PHE A 166 -5.78 -11.61 6.98
CA PHE A 166 -5.62 -12.58 5.90
C PHE A 166 -4.60 -12.10 4.86
N PHE A 167 -4.77 -10.88 4.35
CA PHE A 167 -3.82 -10.31 3.39
C PHE A 167 -2.46 -10.00 4.01
N SER A 168 -2.42 -9.64 5.29
CA SER A 168 -1.17 -9.45 6.01
C SER A 168 -0.38 -10.74 6.15
N CYS A 169 -1.02 -11.88 6.38
CA CYS A 169 -0.35 -13.18 6.40
C CYS A 169 0.32 -13.49 5.05
N ILE A 170 -0.39 -13.28 3.93
CA ILE A 170 0.18 -13.48 2.59
C ILE A 170 1.38 -12.55 2.37
N TYR A 171 1.25 -11.30 2.79
CA TYR A 171 2.32 -10.32 2.66
C TYR A 171 3.54 -10.63 3.51
N ILE A 172 3.34 -11.05 4.76
CA ILE A 172 4.41 -11.48 5.68
C ILE A 172 5.19 -12.65 5.08
N LEU A 173 4.49 -13.65 4.53
CA LEU A 173 5.11 -14.79 3.84
C LEU A 173 5.93 -14.32 2.62
N THR A 174 5.39 -13.38 1.83
CA THR A 174 6.06 -12.81 0.66
C THR A 174 7.35 -12.12 1.05
N MET A 175 7.30 -11.22 2.05
CA MET A 175 8.47 -10.44 2.48
C MET A 175 9.52 -11.31 3.20
N SER A 176 9.09 -12.30 3.97
CA SER A 176 10.00 -13.27 4.59
C SER A 176 10.72 -14.12 3.53
N GLY A 177 10.02 -14.53 2.46
CA GLY A 177 10.63 -15.22 1.32
C GLY A 177 11.69 -14.34 0.63
N PHE A 178 11.38 -13.06 0.41
CA PHE A 178 12.33 -12.10 -0.15
C PHE A 178 13.57 -11.91 0.76
N GLY A 179 13.36 -11.73 2.07
CA GLY A 179 14.45 -11.64 3.04
C GLY A 179 15.35 -12.88 3.05
N LEU A 180 14.74 -14.08 2.93
CA LEU A 180 15.47 -15.33 2.84
C LEU A 180 16.31 -15.42 1.55
N ILE A 181 15.80 -14.95 0.41
CA ILE A 181 16.57 -14.88 -0.84
C ILE A 181 17.84 -14.05 -0.62
N ILE A 182 17.71 -12.84 -0.08
CA ILE A 182 18.86 -11.96 0.17
C ILE A 182 19.87 -12.62 1.13
N SER A 183 19.36 -13.24 2.20
CA SER A 183 20.18 -13.98 3.15
C SER A 183 20.98 -15.11 2.50
N ASN A 184 20.40 -15.82 1.53
CA ASN A 184 21.08 -16.91 0.85
C ASN A 184 22.29 -16.44 0.03
N TYR A 185 22.19 -15.25 -0.58
CA TYR A 185 23.26 -14.67 -1.42
C TYR A 185 24.24 -13.75 -0.65
N SER A 186 23.97 -13.43 0.60
CA SER A 186 24.84 -12.59 1.42
C SER A 186 25.78 -13.45 2.25
N ALA A 187 27.07 -13.06 2.29
CA ALA A 187 28.08 -13.72 3.08
C ALA A 187 28.23 -13.09 4.48
N THR A 188 28.04 -11.77 4.59
CA THR A 188 28.17 -11.02 5.84
C THR A 188 26.90 -10.28 6.19
N MET A 189 26.69 -10.03 7.49
CA MET A 189 25.55 -9.28 7.99
C MET A 189 25.53 -7.85 7.41
N GLN A 190 26.69 -7.22 7.30
CA GLN A 190 26.81 -5.89 6.71
C GLN A 190 26.38 -5.86 5.24
N GLN A 191 26.78 -6.85 4.44
CA GLN A 191 26.35 -6.99 3.05
C GLN A 191 24.83 -7.16 2.96
N ALA A 192 24.26 -8.07 3.76
CA ALA A 192 22.81 -8.30 3.78
C ALA A 192 22.04 -7.02 4.15
N MET A 193 22.55 -6.25 5.12
CA MET A 193 21.95 -5.00 5.57
C MET A 193 21.89 -3.97 4.43
N PHE A 194 22.99 -3.74 3.71
CA PHE A 194 23.01 -2.78 2.60
C PHE A 194 22.09 -3.20 1.45
N VAL A 195 22.13 -4.48 1.07
CA VAL A 195 21.29 -5.00 -0.01
C VAL A 195 19.80 -4.91 0.35
N MET A 196 19.43 -5.34 1.57
CA MET A 196 18.06 -5.22 2.06
C MET A 196 17.60 -3.76 2.12
N PHE A 197 18.43 -2.86 2.65
CA PHE A 197 18.10 -1.45 2.73
C PHE A 197 17.86 -0.85 1.34
N PHE A 198 18.70 -1.17 0.37
CA PHE A 198 18.53 -0.72 -1.02
C PHE A 198 17.17 -1.17 -1.57
N PHE A 199 16.85 -2.45 -1.49
CA PHE A 199 15.57 -2.95 -2.00
C PHE A 199 14.37 -2.40 -1.24
N LEU A 200 14.47 -2.27 0.09
CA LEU A 200 13.41 -1.67 0.89
C LEU A 200 13.13 -0.22 0.49
N MET A 201 14.17 0.58 0.26
CA MET A 201 14.01 1.96 -0.20
C MET A 201 13.34 2.02 -1.57
N VAL A 202 13.76 1.18 -2.51
CA VAL A 202 13.12 1.07 -3.83
C VAL A 202 11.66 0.64 -3.70
N PHE A 203 11.38 -0.37 -2.89
CA PHE A 203 10.01 -0.85 -2.68
C PHE A 203 9.12 0.23 -2.06
N ILE A 204 9.59 0.94 -1.03
CA ILE A 204 8.82 2.00 -0.37
C ILE A 204 8.55 3.16 -1.32
N LEU A 205 9.58 3.66 -2.03
CA LEU A 205 9.43 4.81 -2.93
C LEU A 205 8.55 4.49 -4.14
N MET A 206 8.67 3.26 -4.70
CA MET A 206 7.92 2.85 -5.89
C MET A 206 6.58 2.18 -5.57
N SER A 207 6.23 2.02 -4.30
CA SER A 207 5.00 1.33 -3.87
C SER A 207 3.71 2.10 -4.09
N GLY A 208 3.78 3.39 -4.37
CA GLY A 208 2.59 4.27 -4.35
C GLY A 208 2.21 4.74 -2.94
N LEU A 209 3.13 4.61 -1.96
CA LEU A 209 2.91 5.06 -0.60
C LEU A 209 2.85 6.59 -0.53
N PHE A 210 3.86 7.25 -1.04
CA PHE A 210 3.96 8.72 -1.07
C PHE A 210 3.32 9.31 -2.32
N THR A 211 3.66 8.78 -3.48
CA THR A 211 3.20 9.26 -4.78
C THR A 211 2.35 8.18 -5.44
N PRO A 212 1.12 8.46 -5.88
CA PRO A 212 0.30 7.48 -6.58
C PRO A 212 1.03 6.90 -7.79
N VAL A 213 1.00 5.58 -7.95
CA VAL A 213 1.70 4.88 -9.05
C VAL A 213 1.34 5.43 -10.43
N ARG A 214 0.07 5.80 -10.64
CA ARG A 214 -0.42 6.38 -11.91
C ARG A 214 0.20 7.74 -12.25
N SER A 215 0.72 8.47 -11.26
CA SER A 215 1.36 9.76 -11.46
C SER A 215 2.86 9.64 -11.71
N MET A 216 3.39 8.42 -11.70
CA MET A 216 4.79 8.14 -11.99
C MET A 216 5.01 8.00 -13.50
N PRO A 217 6.22 8.29 -14.00
CA PRO A 217 6.57 8.01 -15.39
C PRO A 217 6.52 6.49 -15.67
N ASP A 218 6.33 6.13 -16.95
CA ASP A 218 6.07 4.74 -17.37
C ASP A 218 7.11 3.73 -16.87
N TRP A 219 8.40 4.08 -16.90
CA TRP A 219 9.46 3.23 -16.39
C TRP A 219 9.30 2.92 -14.87
N ALA A 220 8.84 3.89 -14.09
CA ALA A 220 8.63 3.70 -12.66
C ALA A 220 7.36 2.87 -12.38
N GLN A 221 6.33 2.99 -13.22
CA GLN A 221 5.14 2.14 -13.14
C GLN A 221 5.49 0.68 -13.42
N TRP A 222 6.41 0.41 -14.36
CA TRP A 222 6.92 -0.94 -14.60
C TRP A 222 7.63 -1.51 -13.37
N ILE A 223 8.50 -0.75 -12.71
CA ILE A 223 9.14 -1.18 -11.47
C ILE A 223 8.10 -1.42 -10.36
N ALA A 224 7.12 -0.52 -10.23
CA ALA A 224 6.04 -0.66 -9.27
C ALA A 224 5.18 -1.92 -9.51
N ALA A 225 5.06 -2.38 -10.75
CA ALA A 225 4.33 -3.61 -11.08
C ALA A 225 5.03 -4.88 -10.55
N PHE A 226 6.36 -4.86 -10.40
CA PHE A 226 7.14 -5.94 -9.78
C PHE A 226 7.33 -5.80 -8.26
N ASN A 227 6.66 -4.83 -7.65
CA ASN A 227 6.78 -4.55 -6.23
C ASN A 227 5.59 -5.13 -5.45
N PRO A 228 5.77 -6.14 -4.58
CA PRO A 228 4.68 -6.72 -3.80
C PRO A 228 4.06 -5.72 -2.82
N LEU A 229 4.84 -4.75 -2.33
CA LEU A 229 4.38 -3.70 -1.43
C LEU A 229 3.28 -2.83 -2.07
N THR A 230 3.36 -2.59 -3.38
CA THR A 230 2.37 -1.83 -4.15
C THR A 230 0.97 -2.44 -4.04
N TYR A 231 0.86 -3.76 -4.20
CA TYR A 231 -0.42 -4.46 -4.14
C TYR A 231 -0.97 -4.52 -2.73
N PHE A 232 -0.11 -4.73 -1.74
CA PHE A 232 -0.55 -4.77 -0.35
C PHE A 232 -1.03 -3.39 0.15
N ILE A 233 -0.36 -2.29 -0.24
CA ILE A 233 -0.83 -0.92 0.04
C ILE A 233 -2.21 -0.67 -0.60
N GLN A 234 -2.41 -1.12 -1.85
CA GLN A 234 -3.71 -0.99 -2.52
C GLN A 234 -4.80 -1.75 -1.76
N VAL A 235 -4.54 -3.00 -1.38
CA VAL A 235 -5.47 -3.83 -0.59
C VAL A 235 -5.81 -3.14 0.74
N MET A 236 -4.81 -2.75 1.50
CA MET A 236 -5.02 -2.10 2.80
C MET A 236 -5.85 -0.83 2.67
N ARG A 237 -5.57 0.01 1.66
CA ARG A 237 -6.38 1.21 1.41
C ARG A 237 -7.81 0.90 0.99
N MET A 238 -8.02 -0.15 0.19
CA MET A 238 -9.37 -0.57 -0.21
C MET A 238 -10.16 -1.07 1.00
N ILE A 239 -9.56 -1.81 1.92
CA ILE A 239 -10.22 -2.28 3.14
C ILE A 239 -10.42 -1.13 4.13
N PHE A 240 -9.39 -0.34 4.41
CA PHE A 240 -9.44 0.73 5.41
C PHE A 240 -10.40 1.86 5.05
N LEU A 241 -10.37 2.31 3.78
CA LEU A 241 -11.07 3.53 3.35
C LEU A 241 -12.39 3.24 2.65
N LYS A 242 -12.44 2.14 1.88
CA LYS A 242 -13.62 1.81 1.06
C LYS A 242 -14.50 0.72 1.67
N GLY A 243 -14.00 -0.03 2.66
CA GLY A 243 -14.73 -1.17 3.21
C GLY A 243 -14.95 -2.31 2.21
N CYS A 244 -14.07 -2.44 1.19
CA CYS A 244 -14.19 -3.45 0.15
C CYS A 244 -14.18 -4.88 0.70
N GLY A 245 -14.98 -5.75 0.09
CA GLY A 245 -15.04 -7.18 0.36
C GLY A 245 -13.99 -7.99 -0.40
N LEU A 246 -13.97 -9.30 -0.16
CA LEU A 246 -13.02 -10.22 -0.82
C LEU A 246 -13.23 -10.24 -2.35
N THR A 247 -14.45 -10.11 -2.82
CA THR A 247 -14.80 -10.09 -4.24
C THR A 247 -14.15 -8.94 -5.00
N ASP A 248 -14.01 -7.78 -4.35
CA ASP A 248 -13.42 -6.59 -4.96
C ASP A 248 -11.89 -6.65 -4.99
N LEU A 249 -11.31 -7.53 -4.16
CA LEU A 249 -9.87 -7.68 -3.97
C LEU A 249 -9.29 -8.87 -4.73
N TRP A 250 -10.10 -9.59 -5.52
CA TRP A 250 -9.70 -10.83 -6.18
C TRP A 250 -8.45 -10.68 -7.07
N LEU A 251 -8.38 -9.60 -7.82
CA LEU A 251 -7.24 -9.33 -8.70
C LEU A 251 -5.94 -9.11 -7.90
N GLN A 252 -6.02 -8.34 -6.82
CA GLN A 252 -4.87 -8.08 -5.94
C GLN A 252 -4.45 -9.34 -5.19
N PHE A 253 -5.41 -10.15 -4.77
CA PHE A 253 -5.18 -11.45 -4.16
C PHE A 253 -4.36 -12.37 -5.07
N GLY A 254 -4.77 -12.51 -6.34
CA GLY A 254 -4.04 -13.32 -7.31
C GLY A 254 -2.59 -12.85 -7.52
N LYS A 255 -2.38 -11.54 -7.60
CA LYS A 255 -1.03 -10.96 -7.73
C LYS A 255 -0.18 -11.21 -6.50
N MET A 256 -0.72 -11.01 -5.29
CA MET A 256 0.01 -11.26 -4.04
C MET A 256 0.36 -12.74 -3.87
N LEU A 257 -0.55 -13.67 -4.22
CA LEU A 257 -0.25 -15.11 -4.23
C LEU A 257 0.86 -15.46 -5.22
N CYS A 258 0.88 -14.84 -6.40
CA CYS A 258 1.94 -15.02 -7.37
C CYS A 258 3.31 -14.60 -6.78
N PHE A 259 3.40 -13.41 -6.18
CA PHE A 259 4.64 -12.96 -5.52
C PHE A 259 5.05 -13.88 -4.38
N MET A 260 4.11 -14.29 -3.53
CA MET A 260 4.37 -15.23 -2.43
C MET A 260 4.96 -16.54 -2.96
N SER A 261 4.34 -17.11 -3.99
CA SER A 261 4.78 -18.38 -4.59
C SER A 261 6.16 -18.27 -5.24
N VAL A 262 6.42 -17.17 -5.96
CA VAL A 262 7.71 -16.91 -6.60
C VAL A 262 8.81 -16.73 -5.56
N PHE A 263 8.61 -15.85 -4.58
CA PHE A 263 9.64 -15.57 -3.58
C PHE A 263 9.88 -16.75 -2.65
N ALA A 264 8.83 -17.44 -2.20
CA ALA A 264 8.99 -18.65 -1.40
C ALA A 264 9.67 -19.79 -2.21
N GLY A 265 9.27 -19.98 -3.47
CA GLY A 265 9.88 -20.97 -4.34
C GLY A 265 11.37 -20.71 -4.59
N VAL A 266 11.73 -19.48 -4.97
CA VAL A 266 13.13 -19.07 -5.17
C VAL A 266 13.93 -19.15 -3.86
N ALA A 267 13.35 -18.75 -2.74
CA ALA A 267 13.98 -18.82 -1.43
C ALA A 267 14.38 -20.25 -1.06
N VAL A 268 13.45 -21.19 -1.22
CA VAL A 268 13.69 -22.62 -0.94
C VAL A 268 14.67 -23.23 -1.94
N TRP A 269 14.54 -22.88 -3.23
CA TRP A 269 15.41 -23.39 -4.28
C TRP A 269 16.84 -22.88 -4.12
N SER A 270 17.02 -21.61 -3.77
CA SER A 270 18.34 -20.99 -3.58
C SER A 270 19.03 -21.42 -2.29
N TYR A 271 18.26 -21.96 -1.31
CA TYR A 271 18.84 -22.46 -0.06
C TYR A 271 19.62 -23.75 -0.30
N ARG A 272 20.94 -23.65 -0.37
CA ARG A 272 21.84 -24.81 -0.48
C ARG A 272 22.36 -25.18 0.91
N LYS A 273 22.14 -26.44 1.33
CA LYS A 273 22.98 -27.01 2.39
C LYS A 273 24.40 -27.05 1.84
N THR A 274 25.30 -26.33 2.44
CA THR A 274 26.73 -26.45 2.09
C THR A 274 27.17 -27.85 2.52
N ASN A 275 27.28 -28.75 1.55
CA ASN A 275 28.01 -29.98 1.77
C ASN A 275 29.47 -29.55 1.75
N ALA A 276 30.13 -29.58 2.91
CA ALA A 276 31.56 -29.45 3.03
C ALA A 276 32.24 -30.58 2.27
#